data_f89340f6ed7f06a90fce148192ea9bc6
#
_entry.id   f89340f6ed7f06a90fce148192ea9bc6
#
_cell.length_a   1.000
_cell.length_b   1.000
_cell.length_c   1.000
_cell.angle_alpha   90.00
_cell.angle_beta   90.00
_cell.angle_gamma   90.00
#
_symmetry.space_group_name_H-M   'P 1'
#
loop_
_entity.id
_entity.type
_entity.pdbx_description
1 polymer ?
#
loop_
_entity_poly.entity_id
_entity_poly.type
_entity_poly.pdbx_seq_one_letter_code
_entity_poly.pdbx_strand_id
1 'polypeptide(L)'
;MKNLACLLVTVAALLFAWIDTAMSQPLEKAIITHSSESISITPLIYGIEKGFYRKEGLDLQFRVLRGDLAVSSIVAGRDIDYMYGARSAVTAAVRGLPMKVLSHDLKSVLFYLMAQSKLQSPQELRGKRVAVASLGGTGAVATRASIRALGLDPDRDVTYIVIGAASVRLAAMETGSVDAAIMPVPWNIRMRQKGFKELIFAGKVMSQPLTGVATSKERMEQNPEQVRKILKGFLRSLRAVKAERKDVVEFIARKYGLDGASADETYKILLQTLSDDGTVPDTVLKELLDQTKQEAGVKRELAIKDIVDYTWVRQIAKEIGR
;
A
#
# COMPACT_ATOMS: atom_id res chain seq x y z
N MET A 1 55.78 -45.13 15.00
CA MET A 1 54.35 -45.06 15.26
C MET A 1 53.86 -43.79 16.01
N LYS A 2 54.71 -43.18 16.87
CA LYS A 2 54.35 -41.94 17.63
C LYS A 2 54.20 -40.67 16.75
N ASN A 3 54.96 -40.56 15.67
CA ASN A 3 54.93 -39.36 14.80
C ASN A 3 53.77 -39.31 13.83
N LEU A 4 53.14 -40.47 13.53
CA LEU A 4 51.97 -40.51 12.65
C LEU A 4 50.67 -40.08 13.35
N ALA A 5 50.57 -40.37 14.66
CA ALA A 5 49.43 -39.96 15.48
C ALA A 5 49.40 -38.42 15.72
N CYS A 6 50.56 -37.79 15.90
CA CYS A 6 50.64 -36.32 16.02
C CYS A 6 50.25 -35.59 14.72
N LEU A 7 50.58 -36.14 13.55
CA LEU A 7 50.25 -35.52 12.26
C LEU A 7 48.72 -35.58 11.97
N LEU A 8 48.07 -36.68 12.35
CA LEU A 8 46.62 -36.87 12.18
C LEU A 8 45.81 -35.94 13.11
N VAL A 9 46.30 -35.69 14.32
CA VAL A 9 45.61 -34.77 15.26
C VAL A 9 45.76 -33.32 14.82
N THR A 10 46.88 -32.91 14.25
CA THR A 10 47.07 -31.55 13.73
C THR A 10 46.26 -31.30 12.45
N VAL A 11 46.12 -32.28 11.57
CA VAL A 11 45.27 -32.14 10.37
C VAL A 11 43.80 -32.09 10.75
N ALA A 12 43.34 -32.88 11.72
CA ALA A 12 41.97 -32.82 12.22
C ALA A 12 41.65 -31.48 12.90
N ALA A 13 42.59 -30.89 13.66
CA ALA A 13 42.44 -29.59 14.29
C ALA A 13 42.36 -28.45 13.25
N LEU A 14 43.08 -28.54 12.14
CA LEU A 14 43.02 -27.57 11.05
C LEU A 14 41.76 -27.68 10.21
N LEU A 15 41.17 -28.88 10.09
CA LEU A 15 39.88 -29.07 9.41
C LEU A 15 38.70 -28.58 10.25
N PHE A 16 38.79 -28.58 11.58
CA PHE A 16 37.77 -28.03 12.47
C PHE A 16 37.80 -26.49 12.58
N ALA A 17 38.93 -25.84 12.22
CA ALA A 17 39.04 -24.37 12.22
C ALA A 17 38.35 -23.71 11.01
N TRP A 18 37.85 -24.49 10.03
CA TRP A 18 37.09 -24.03 8.85
C TRP A 18 35.61 -24.34 8.95
N ILE A 19 35.08 -24.69 10.11
CA ILE A 19 33.66 -24.50 10.38
C ILE A 19 33.50 -23.00 10.56
N ASP A 20 33.38 -22.30 9.43
CA ASP A 20 32.88 -20.97 9.38
C ASP A 20 31.61 -20.96 10.24
N THR A 21 31.70 -20.41 11.44
CA THR A 21 30.58 -19.85 12.10
C THR A 21 30.07 -18.81 11.14
N ALA A 22 29.13 -19.22 10.29
CA ALA A 22 28.23 -18.30 9.62
C ALA A 22 27.48 -17.58 10.75
N MET A 23 28.19 -16.66 11.43
CA MET A 23 27.59 -15.70 12.31
C MET A 23 26.62 -14.96 11.43
N SER A 24 25.34 -15.33 11.54
CA SER A 24 24.25 -14.59 10.92
C SER A 24 24.49 -13.13 11.26
N GLN A 25 24.91 -12.36 10.26
CA GLN A 25 25.08 -10.91 10.47
C GLN A 25 23.80 -10.38 11.10
N PRO A 26 23.89 -9.55 12.15
CA PRO A 26 22.71 -8.98 12.77
C PRO A 26 21.89 -8.26 11.71
N LEU A 27 20.59 -8.53 11.69
CA LEU A 27 19.69 -7.93 10.73
C LEU A 27 19.74 -6.40 10.87
N GLU A 28 19.86 -5.72 9.75
CA GLU A 28 19.80 -4.27 9.68
C GLU A 28 18.37 -3.81 9.98
N LYS A 29 18.20 -2.93 10.96
CA LYS A 29 16.87 -2.43 11.33
C LYS A 29 16.40 -1.35 10.36
N ALA A 30 15.13 -1.42 9.97
CA ALA A 30 14.45 -0.37 9.21
C ALA A 30 13.00 -0.25 9.66
N ILE A 31 12.47 0.96 9.66
CA ILE A 31 11.08 1.25 10.04
C ILE A 31 10.34 1.78 8.82
N ILE A 32 9.23 1.10 8.49
CA ILE A 32 8.31 1.51 7.43
C ILE A 32 6.92 1.80 8.01
N THR A 33 6.27 2.85 7.51
CA THR A 33 4.97 3.29 8.03
C THR A 33 3.88 3.33 6.96
N HIS A 34 2.63 3.17 7.41
CA HIS A 34 1.44 3.52 6.63
C HIS A 34 0.39 4.11 7.56
N SER A 35 -0.57 4.87 7.01
CA SER A 35 -1.57 5.60 7.80
C SER A 35 -2.64 4.72 8.46
N SER A 36 -2.77 3.45 8.05
CA SER A 36 -3.74 2.50 8.60
C SER A 36 -3.35 1.07 8.30
N GLU A 37 -3.85 0.14 9.10
CA GLU A 37 -3.84 -1.29 8.76
C GLU A 37 -5.08 -1.61 7.91
N SER A 38 -4.92 -1.62 6.60
CA SER A 38 -5.98 -1.90 5.63
C SER A 38 -5.52 -2.95 4.62
N ILE A 39 -6.45 -3.47 3.83
CA ILE A 39 -6.15 -4.47 2.79
C ILE A 39 -5.10 -3.96 1.78
N SER A 40 -4.96 -2.64 1.62
CA SER A 40 -4.00 -2.03 0.70
C SER A 40 -2.54 -2.28 1.07
N ILE A 41 -2.24 -2.63 2.33
CA ILE A 41 -0.87 -2.94 2.77
C ILE A 41 -0.61 -4.45 2.87
N THR A 42 -1.53 -5.28 2.34
CA THR A 42 -1.35 -6.74 2.34
C THR A 42 0.01 -7.18 1.77
N PRO A 43 0.49 -6.66 0.63
CA PRO A 43 1.81 -7.07 0.14
C PRO A 43 2.93 -6.77 1.15
N LEU A 44 2.91 -5.61 1.80
CA LEU A 44 3.93 -5.27 2.80
C LEU A 44 3.91 -6.22 4.00
N ILE A 45 2.74 -6.36 4.65
CA ILE A 45 2.63 -7.13 5.89
C ILE A 45 2.83 -8.62 5.64
N TYR A 46 2.28 -9.14 4.54
CA TYR A 46 2.53 -10.52 4.11
C TYR A 46 4.02 -10.79 3.91
N GLY A 47 4.73 -9.87 3.25
CA GLY A 47 6.18 -9.99 3.04
C GLY A 47 7.01 -9.93 4.31
N ILE A 48 6.61 -9.12 5.29
CA ILE A 48 7.24 -9.08 6.62
C ILE A 48 7.03 -10.43 7.32
N GLU A 49 5.79 -10.94 7.35
CA GLU A 49 5.43 -12.19 8.02
C GLU A 49 6.12 -13.41 7.37
N LYS A 50 6.19 -13.47 6.04
CA LYS A 50 6.88 -14.53 5.29
C LYS A 50 8.41 -14.39 5.31
N GLY A 51 8.94 -13.34 5.92
CA GLY A 51 10.37 -13.13 6.09
C GLY A 51 11.11 -12.72 4.81
N PHE A 52 10.43 -12.17 3.79
CA PHE A 52 11.10 -11.76 2.55
C PHE A 52 12.11 -10.65 2.78
N TYR A 53 11.85 -9.74 3.70
CA TYR A 53 12.80 -8.70 4.09
C TYR A 53 13.97 -9.26 4.92
N ARG A 54 13.70 -10.23 5.78
CA ARG A 54 14.75 -10.92 6.57
C ARG A 54 15.74 -11.68 5.68
N LYS A 55 15.26 -12.29 4.59
CA LYS A 55 16.11 -12.95 3.59
C LYS A 55 17.07 -11.98 2.89
N GLU A 56 16.73 -10.70 2.86
CA GLU A 56 17.60 -9.63 2.35
C GLU A 56 18.45 -8.98 3.46
N GLY A 57 18.46 -9.53 4.68
CA GLY A 57 19.22 -9.01 5.81
C GLY A 57 18.57 -7.85 6.57
N LEU A 58 17.25 -7.64 6.43
CA LEU A 58 16.51 -6.56 7.10
C LEU A 58 15.56 -7.07 8.18
N ASP A 59 15.59 -6.44 9.35
CA ASP A 59 14.52 -6.47 10.35
C ASP A 59 13.59 -5.28 10.10
N LEU A 60 12.64 -5.46 9.16
CA LEU A 60 11.70 -4.41 8.77
C LEU A 60 10.53 -4.36 9.75
N GLN A 61 10.41 -3.25 10.47
CA GLN A 61 9.34 -3.00 11.44
C GLN A 61 8.27 -2.10 10.83
N PHE A 62 7.02 -2.55 10.91
CA PHE A 62 5.87 -1.75 10.48
C PHE A 62 5.28 -0.95 11.63
N ARG A 63 4.95 0.33 11.38
CA ARG A 63 4.24 1.20 12.33
C ARG A 63 3.11 1.95 11.64
N VAL A 64 1.98 2.10 12.35
CA VAL A 64 0.89 2.98 11.89
C VAL A 64 1.25 4.41 12.26
N LEU A 65 1.36 5.27 11.24
CA LEU A 65 1.65 6.69 11.42
C LEU A 65 1.02 7.51 10.29
N ARG A 66 0.40 8.63 10.61
CA ARG A 66 -0.15 9.55 9.60
C ARG A 66 0.91 9.97 8.59
N GLY A 67 0.50 10.10 7.32
CA GLY A 67 1.43 10.35 6.22
C GLY A 67 2.23 11.66 6.35
N ASP A 68 1.64 12.73 6.87
CA ASP A 68 2.32 14.01 7.13
C ASP A 68 3.39 13.89 8.21
N LEU A 69 3.10 13.14 9.29
CA LEU A 69 4.07 12.89 10.36
C LEU A 69 5.20 11.97 9.89
N ALA A 70 4.86 10.95 9.07
CA ALA A 70 5.85 10.07 8.47
C ALA A 70 6.82 10.86 7.55
N VAL A 71 6.29 11.71 6.68
CA VAL A 71 7.10 12.60 5.82
C VAL A 71 8.01 13.48 6.66
N SER A 72 7.47 14.14 7.69
CA SER A 72 8.26 15.03 8.57
C SER A 72 9.38 14.27 9.28
N SER A 73 9.13 13.04 9.74
CA SER A 73 10.15 12.19 10.40
C SER A 73 11.25 11.75 9.41
N ILE A 74 10.86 11.30 8.22
CA ILE A 74 11.80 10.87 7.17
C ILE A 74 12.71 12.02 6.71
N VAL A 75 12.11 13.18 6.43
CA VAL A 75 12.86 14.35 5.96
C VAL A 75 13.78 14.91 7.04
N ALA A 76 13.40 14.77 8.30
CA ALA A 76 14.23 15.18 9.44
C ALA A 76 15.30 14.13 9.84
N GLY A 77 15.39 13.00 9.12
CA GLY A 77 16.35 11.93 9.45
C GLY A 77 16.11 11.28 10.82
N ARG A 78 14.84 11.24 11.29
CA ARG A 78 14.48 10.67 12.59
C ARG A 78 14.15 9.17 12.47
N ASP A 79 13.34 8.65 13.39
CA ASP A 79 13.07 7.23 13.63
C ASP A 79 12.35 6.50 12.48
N ILE A 80 11.92 7.18 11.42
CA ILE A 80 11.22 6.57 10.28
C ILE A 80 12.11 6.61 9.04
N ASP A 81 12.33 5.44 8.45
CA ASP A 81 13.20 5.28 7.28
C ASP A 81 12.41 5.33 5.96
N TYR A 82 11.23 4.69 5.97
CA TYR A 82 10.41 4.52 4.78
C TYR A 82 8.93 4.75 5.09
N MET A 83 8.17 5.03 4.04
CA MET A 83 6.72 4.98 4.10
C MET A 83 6.16 4.14 2.95
N TYR A 84 5.06 3.45 3.22
CA TYR A 84 4.29 2.69 2.24
C TYR A 84 3.09 3.49 1.71
N GLY A 85 3.17 4.80 1.83
CA GLY A 85 2.13 5.77 1.49
C GLY A 85 2.55 6.64 0.31
N ALA A 86 2.58 6.09 -0.90
CA ALA A 86 3.06 6.77 -2.10
C ALA A 86 2.36 8.13 -2.32
N ARG A 87 1.04 8.21 -2.14
CA ARG A 87 0.31 9.49 -2.32
C ARG A 87 0.80 10.60 -1.39
N SER A 88 1.04 10.30 -0.11
CA SER A 88 1.56 11.31 0.84
C SER A 88 2.96 11.76 0.46
N ALA A 89 3.82 10.85 -0.04
CA ALA A 89 5.14 11.18 -0.54
C ALA A 89 5.07 12.07 -1.79
N VAL A 90 4.16 11.77 -2.73
CA VAL A 90 3.90 12.63 -3.92
C VAL A 90 3.46 14.02 -3.49
N THR A 91 2.52 14.13 -2.54
CA THR A 91 2.04 15.42 -2.03
C THR A 91 3.18 16.24 -1.40
N ALA A 92 4.03 15.58 -0.62
CA ALA A 92 5.20 16.19 -0.01
C ALA A 92 6.21 16.70 -1.05
N ALA A 93 6.52 15.86 -2.06
CA ALA A 93 7.44 16.20 -3.15
C ALA A 93 6.90 17.37 -4.00
N VAL A 94 5.59 17.38 -4.30
CA VAL A 94 4.92 18.51 -4.99
C VAL A 94 5.08 19.81 -4.22
N ARG A 95 5.02 19.76 -2.90
CA ARG A 95 5.26 20.92 -2.01
C ARG A 95 6.74 21.28 -1.84
N GLY A 96 7.65 20.53 -2.44
CA GLY A 96 9.10 20.83 -2.45
C GLY A 96 9.92 20.07 -1.41
N LEU A 97 9.32 19.15 -0.65
CA LEU A 97 10.09 18.32 0.26
C LEU A 97 10.88 17.23 -0.51
N PRO A 98 12.09 16.84 -0.03
CA PRO A 98 12.99 15.93 -0.76
C PRO A 98 12.54 14.46 -0.68
N MET A 99 11.28 14.18 -0.99
CA MET A 99 10.72 12.83 -1.02
C MET A 99 10.77 12.22 -2.42
N LYS A 100 10.95 10.90 -2.48
CA LYS A 100 10.89 10.08 -3.70
C LYS A 100 10.02 8.85 -3.48
N VAL A 101 9.18 8.55 -4.47
CA VAL A 101 8.47 7.28 -4.58
C VAL A 101 9.30 6.33 -5.43
N LEU A 102 9.61 5.15 -4.89
CA LEU A 102 10.52 4.17 -5.50
C LEU A 102 9.76 3.01 -6.16
N SER A 103 8.52 2.76 -5.72
CA SER A 103 7.67 1.70 -6.27
C SER A 103 6.19 1.99 -6.03
N HIS A 104 5.33 1.29 -6.78
CA HIS A 104 3.90 1.20 -6.50
C HIS A 104 3.45 -0.26 -6.60
N ASP A 105 2.68 -0.73 -5.62
CA ASP A 105 2.08 -2.06 -5.67
C ASP A 105 0.61 -2.05 -6.10
N LEU A 106 -0.12 -0.96 -5.84
CA LEU A 106 -1.51 -0.80 -6.24
C LEU A 106 -1.66 0.23 -7.37
N LYS A 107 -2.29 -0.19 -8.48
CA LYS A 107 -2.60 0.63 -9.66
C LYS A 107 -3.85 1.49 -9.47
N SER A 108 -4.74 1.09 -8.56
CA SER A 108 -6.01 1.78 -8.33
C SER A 108 -6.45 1.69 -6.88
N VAL A 109 -7.50 2.45 -6.55
CA VAL A 109 -8.05 2.52 -5.20
C VAL A 109 -8.95 1.33 -4.88
N LEU A 110 -9.03 0.98 -3.59
CA LEU A 110 -9.79 -0.15 -3.06
C LEU A 110 -11.03 0.34 -2.28
N PHE A 111 -11.91 1.07 -2.98
CA PHE A 111 -13.15 1.60 -2.41
C PHE A 111 -14.37 1.19 -3.24
N TYR A 112 -15.49 1.00 -2.55
CA TYR A 112 -16.82 0.84 -3.14
C TYR A 112 -17.73 1.94 -2.67
N LEU A 113 -18.54 2.52 -3.57
CA LEU A 113 -19.68 3.32 -3.20
C LEU A 113 -20.85 2.36 -2.93
N MET A 114 -21.25 2.29 -1.66
CA MET A 114 -22.33 1.46 -1.16
C MET A 114 -23.59 2.30 -0.98
N ALA A 115 -24.76 1.68 -1.12
CA ALA A 115 -26.05 2.36 -0.95
C ALA A 115 -27.06 1.52 -0.16
N GLN A 116 -28.07 2.18 0.36
CA GLN A 116 -29.24 1.54 0.95
C GLN A 116 -29.93 0.62 -0.08
N SER A 117 -30.42 -0.53 0.35
CA SER A 117 -31.11 -1.52 -0.50
C SER A 117 -32.34 -0.97 -1.21
N LYS A 118 -33.01 0.02 -0.61
CA LYS A 118 -34.18 0.69 -1.17
C LYS A 118 -33.94 1.51 -2.44
N LEU A 119 -32.66 1.97 -2.67
CA LEU A 119 -32.31 2.70 -3.87
C LEU A 119 -32.25 1.73 -5.06
N GLN A 120 -33.13 1.91 -6.03
CA GLN A 120 -33.26 0.99 -7.17
C GLN A 120 -32.32 1.36 -8.33
N SER A 121 -31.96 2.64 -8.44
CA SER A 121 -31.04 3.14 -9.47
C SER A 121 -30.02 4.11 -8.89
N PRO A 122 -28.85 4.29 -9.52
CA PRO A 122 -27.87 5.29 -9.13
C PRO A 122 -28.43 6.73 -9.13
N GLN A 123 -29.38 7.04 -10.01
CA GLN A 123 -30.01 8.36 -10.15
C GLN A 123 -30.79 8.76 -8.90
N GLU A 124 -31.24 7.78 -8.13
CA GLU A 124 -31.94 8.04 -6.84
C GLU A 124 -31.00 8.57 -5.74
N LEU A 125 -29.69 8.63 -6.00
CA LEU A 125 -28.75 9.37 -5.15
C LEU A 125 -28.96 10.89 -5.17
N ARG A 126 -29.73 11.44 -6.11
CA ARG A 126 -30.03 12.88 -6.12
C ARG A 126 -30.72 13.32 -4.82
N GLY A 127 -30.14 14.36 -4.20
CA GLY A 127 -30.61 14.88 -2.91
C GLY A 127 -30.26 13.99 -1.71
N LYS A 128 -29.50 12.91 -1.88
CA LYS A 128 -29.17 11.97 -0.81
C LYS A 128 -27.89 12.33 -0.07
N ARG A 129 -27.77 11.79 1.17
CA ARG A 129 -26.63 11.96 2.05
C ARG A 129 -25.61 10.84 1.79
N VAL A 130 -24.39 11.22 1.45
CA VAL A 130 -23.29 10.30 1.16
C VAL A 130 -22.20 10.45 2.23
N ALA A 131 -21.97 9.39 3.00
CA ALA A 131 -20.95 9.39 4.03
C ALA A 131 -19.55 9.21 3.43
N VAL A 132 -18.62 10.09 3.85
CA VAL A 132 -17.21 10.08 3.50
C VAL A 132 -16.33 10.14 4.75
N ALA A 133 -15.08 9.67 4.68
CA ALA A 133 -14.17 9.73 5.82
C ALA A 133 -13.72 11.18 6.13
N SER A 134 -13.58 11.98 5.09
CA SER A 134 -13.22 13.42 5.13
C SER A 134 -13.62 14.05 3.81
N LEU A 135 -13.63 15.37 3.72
CA LEU A 135 -13.90 16.09 2.45
C LEU A 135 -12.68 16.13 1.51
N GLY A 136 -11.50 15.84 2.03
CA GLY A 136 -10.26 15.66 1.27
C GLY A 136 -9.76 14.23 1.28
N GLY A 137 -8.67 13.98 0.59
CA GLY A 137 -8.02 12.67 0.54
C GLY A 137 -8.65 11.69 -0.46
N THR A 138 -8.03 10.51 -0.56
CA THR A 138 -8.32 9.52 -1.62
C THR A 138 -9.79 9.05 -1.62
N GLY A 139 -10.40 8.83 -0.45
CA GLY A 139 -11.79 8.39 -0.35
C GLY A 139 -12.79 9.43 -0.88
N ALA A 140 -12.57 10.71 -0.61
CA ALA A 140 -13.43 11.80 -1.12
C ALA A 140 -13.31 11.91 -2.64
N VAL A 141 -12.10 11.84 -3.17
CA VAL A 141 -11.87 11.84 -4.63
C VAL A 141 -12.52 10.64 -5.28
N ALA A 142 -12.37 9.45 -4.68
CA ALA A 142 -13.01 8.22 -5.15
C ALA A 142 -14.54 8.33 -5.14
N THR A 143 -15.11 8.98 -4.12
CA THR A 143 -16.57 9.21 -4.07
C THR A 143 -17.02 10.11 -5.21
N ARG A 144 -16.36 11.24 -5.43
CA ARG A 144 -16.68 12.18 -6.52
C ARG A 144 -16.55 11.51 -7.89
N ALA A 145 -15.49 10.74 -8.12
CA ALA A 145 -15.27 9.99 -9.35
C ALA A 145 -16.37 8.94 -9.56
N SER A 146 -16.77 8.22 -8.51
CA SER A 146 -17.84 7.24 -8.54
C SER A 146 -19.19 7.87 -8.89
N ILE A 147 -19.56 8.97 -8.24
CA ILE A 147 -20.80 9.69 -8.49
C ILE A 147 -20.83 10.21 -9.92
N ARG A 148 -19.74 10.78 -10.42
CA ARG A 148 -19.61 11.27 -11.79
C ARG A 148 -19.74 10.14 -12.81
N ALA A 149 -19.13 8.98 -12.56
CA ALA A 149 -19.25 7.80 -13.41
C ALA A 149 -20.67 7.20 -13.44
N LEU A 150 -21.48 7.47 -12.42
CA LEU A 150 -22.90 7.09 -12.37
C LEU A 150 -23.81 8.13 -13.05
N GLY A 151 -23.25 9.16 -13.70
CA GLY A 151 -24.02 10.18 -14.44
C GLY A 151 -24.63 11.27 -13.55
N LEU A 152 -24.05 11.50 -12.37
CA LEU A 152 -24.49 12.52 -11.42
C LEU A 152 -23.41 13.59 -11.22
N ASP A 153 -23.84 14.80 -10.83
CA ASP A 153 -22.94 15.88 -10.43
C ASP A 153 -22.55 15.71 -8.95
N PRO A 154 -21.27 15.42 -8.63
CA PRO A 154 -20.83 15.17 -7.26
C PRO A 154 -20.92 16.41 -6.35
N ASP A 155 -21.04 17.61 -6.91
CA ASP A 155 -21.08 18.86 -6.15
C ASP A 155 -22.50 19.44 -5.98
N ARG A 156 -23.47 18.93 -6.78
CA ARG A 156 -24.85 19.41 -6.80
C ARG A 156 -25.87 18.35 -6.40
N ASP A 157 -25.64 17.10 -6.83
CA ASP A 157 -26.65 16.04 -6.71
C ASP A 157 -26.64 15.32 -5.36
N VAL A 158 -25.62 15.51 -4.52
CA VAL A 158 -25.49 14.82 -3.23
C VAL A 158 -25.03 15.74 -2.10
N THR A 159 -25.35 15.36 -0.86
CA THR A 159 -24.84 16.03 0.35
C THR A 159 -23.82 15.14 1.04
N TYR A 160 -22.60 15.63 1.24
CA TYR A 160 -21.56 14.88 1.95
C TYR A 160 -21.70 15.01 3.46
N ILE A 161 -21.67 13.86 4.15
CA ILE A 161 -21.64 13.77 5.61
C ILE A 161 -20.27 13.19 6.02
N VAL A 162 -19.50 13.94 6.80
CA VAL A 162 -18.18 13.50 7.26
C VAL A 162 -18.32 12.55 8.44
N ILE A 163 -17.98 11.28 8.22
CA ILE A 163 -17.97 10.21 9.21
C ILE A 163 -16.66 9.43 9.06
N GLY A 164 -15.70 9.64 9.95
CA GLY A 164 -14.31 9.19 9.82
C GLY A 164 -14.11 7.69 9.63
N ALA A 165 -14.44 6.89 10.65
CA ALA A 165 -14.18 5.46 10.64
C ALA A 165 -15.18 4.67 9.78
N ALA A 166 -14.72 3.62 9.09
CA ALA A 166 -15.58 2.76 8.27
C ALA A 166 -16.66 2.04 9.10
N SER A 167 -16.35 1.62 10.32
CA SER A 167 -17.32 1.01 11.25
C SER A 167 -18.46 1.98 11.63
N VAL A 168 -18.14 3.26 11.83
CA VAL A 168 -19.14 4.28 12.14
C VAL A 168 -19.97 4.62 10.92
N ARG A 169 -19.39 4.64 9.72
CA ARG A 169 -20.14 4.78 8.46
C ARG A 169 -21.10 3.61 8.24
N LEU A 170 -20.68 2.37 8.56
CA LEU A 170 -21.59 1.21 8.53
C LEU A 170 -22.76 1.41 9.49
N ALA A 171 -22.51 1.80 10.73
CA ALA A 171 -23.57 2.06 11.71
C ALA A 171 -24.53 3.17 11.22
N ALA A 172 -24.02 4.24 10.62
CA ALA A 172 -24.84 5.30 10.03
C ALA A 172 -25.70 4.81 8.85
N MET A 173 -25.20 3.85 8.08
CA MET A 173 -25.99 3.17 7.05
C MET A 173 -27.08 2.29 7.65
N GLU A 174 -26.78 1.53 8.69
CA GLU A 174 -27.74 0.65 9.38
C GLU A 174 -28.90 1.44 10.01
N THR A 175 -28.63 2.61 10.58
CA THR A 175 -29.65 3.50 11.14
C THR A 175 -30.40 4.32 10.11
N GLY A 176 -29.99 4.30 8.83
CA GLY A 176 -30.55 5.16 7.79
C GLY A 176 -30.18 6.64 7.93
N SER A 177 -29.22 6.98 8.79
CA SER A 177 -28.72 8.36 8.96
C SER A 177 -28.03 8.88 7.70
N VAL A 178 -27.55 7.98 6.83
CA VAL A 178 -27.03 8.28 5.51
C VAL A 178 -27.59 7.27 4.49
N ASP A 179 -27.65 7.69 3.23
CA ASP A 179 -28.28 6.93 2.15
C ASP A 179 -27.25 6.14 1.34
N ALA A 180 -26.00 6.60 1.32
CA ALA A 180 -24.86 5.94 0.70
C ALA A 180 -23.57 6.23 1.48
N ALA A 181 -22.52 5.43 1.25
CA ALA A 181 -21.22 5.61 1.87
C ALA A 181 -20.09 5.08 0.98
N ILE A 182 -18.96 5.78 0.94
CA ILE A 182 -17.74 5.23 0.38
C ILE A 182 -17.08 4.31 1.41
N MET A 183 -16.84 3.06 1.03
CA MET A 183 -16.35 2.02 1.94
C MET A 183 -15.08 1.38 1.40
N PRO A 184 -14.03 1.26 2.22
CA PRO A 184 -12.84 0.51 1.82
C PRO A 184 -13.13 -1.00 1.81
N VAL A 185 -12.41 -1.74 1.00
CA VAL A 185 -12.38 -3.21 1.07
C VAL A 185 -11.70 -3.62 2.39
N PRO A 186 -12.23 -4.61 3.14
CA PRO A 186 -13.34 -5.52 2.85
C PRO A 186 -14.70 -5.08 3.43
N TRP A 187 -14.90 -3.84 3.83
CA TRP A 187 -16.15 -3.37 4.42
C TRP A 187 -17.35 -3.45 3.46
N ASN A 188 -17.11 -3.32 2.15
CA ASN A 188 -18.13 -3.56 1.13
C ASN A 188 -18.74 -4.96 1.25
N ILE A 189 -17.93 -5.99 1.46
CA ILE A 189 -18.38 -7.38 1.61
C ILE A 189 -19.29 -7.51 2.83
N ARG A 190 -18.86 -6.97 3.99
CA ARG A 190 -19.67 -6.96 5.22
C ARG A 190 -21.01 -6.23 5.03
N MET A 191 -21.00 -5.10 4.30
CA MET A 191 -22.19 -4.34 4.01
C MET A 191 -23.14 -5.12 3.09
N ARG A 192 -22.63 -5.76 2.05
CA ARG A 192 -23.43 -6.60 1.17
C ARG A 192 -24.10 -7.76 1.92
N GLN A 193 -23.38 -8.41 2.86
CA GLN A 193 -23.95 -9.45 3.73
C GLN A 193 -25.11 -8.93 4.61
N LYS A 194 -25.14 -7.63 4.91
CA LYS A 194 -26.22 -6.94 5.62
C LYS A 194 -27.33 -6.38 4.69
N GLY A 195 -27.28 -6.69 3.39
CA GLY A 195 -28.30 -6.32 2.41
C GLY A 195 -28.10 -4.97 1.73
N PHE A 196 -26.99 -4.26 1.97
CA PHE A 196 -26.67 -3.04 1.23
C PHE A 196 -26.19 -3.35 -0.19
N LYS A 197 -26.38 -2.39 -1.11
CA LYS A 197 -26.02 -2.53 -2.52
C LYS A 197 -24.64 -1.93 -2.81
N GLU A 198 -23.86 -2.63 -3.64
CA GLU A 198 -22.66 -2.06 -4.27
C GLU A 198 -23.11 -1.31 -5.53
N LEU A 199 -22.93 0.01 -5.57
CA LEU A 199 -23.25 0.80 -6.76
C LEU A 199 -22.12 0.77 -7.77
N ILE A 200 -20.88 0.95 -7.30
CA ILE A 200 -19.71 0.96 -8.17
C ILE A 200 -18.42 0.69 -7.38
N PHE A 201 -17.50 -0.06 -7.99
CA PHE A 201 -16.11 -0.15 -7.55
C PHE A 201 -15.32 1.05 -8.07
N ALA A 202 -14.89 1.93 -7.18
CA ALA A 202 -14.18 3.17 -7.54
C ALA A 202 -12.86 2.90 -8.28
N GLY A 203 -12.22 1.75 -8.02
CA GLY A 203 -11.00 1.33 -8.72
C GLY A 203 -11.16 1.11 -10.23
N LYS A 204 -12.40 0.99 -10.74
CA LYS A 204 -12.68 0.90 -12.19
C LYS A 204 -12.72 2.27 -12.87
N VAL A 205 -13.01 3.32 -12.10
CA VAL A 205 -13.23 4.68 -12.64
C VAL A 205 -12.20 5.68 -12.16
N MET A 206 -11.25 5.22 -11.35
CA MET A 206 -10.20 6.05 -10.79
C MET A 206 -8.88 5.25 -10.72
N SER A 207 -8.05 5.42 -11.72
CA SER A 207 -6.68 4.86 -11.75
C SER A 207 -5.75 5.76 -10.95
N GLN A 208 -5.73 5.58 -9.62
CA GLN A 208 -4.76 6.27 -8.78
C GLN A 208 -3.91 5.25 -8.02
N PRO A 209 -2.58 5.30 -8.17
CA PRO A 209 -1.68 4.47 -7.39
C PRO A 209 -1.79 4.87 -5.92
N LEU A 210 -2.04 3.88 -5.06
CA LEU A 210 -2.36 4.14 -3.66
C LEU A 210 -1.16 3.93 -2.74
N THR A 211 -0.52 2.78 -2.87
CA THR A 211 0.56 2.31 -2.01
C THR A 211 1.84 2.02 -2.80
N GLY A 212 2.95 1.96 -2.10
CA GLY A 212 4.28 1.73 -2.62
C GLY A 212 5.33 2.28 -1.68
N VAL A 213 6.58 1.93 -1.91
CA VAL A 213 7.72 2.35 -1.09
C VAL A 213 8.15 3.76 -1.47
N ALA A 214 8.29 4.62 -0.46
CA ALA A 214 8.86 5.95 -0.61
C ALA A 214 9.80 6.28 0.55
N THR A 215 10.78 7.15 0.27
CA THR A 215 11.74 7.66 1.26
C THR A 215 12.28 9.03 0.84
N SER A 216 13.24 9.60 1.59
CA SER A 216 13.92 10.83 1.21
C SER A 216 15.06 10.60 0.21
N LYS A 217 15.41 11.65 -0.56
CA LYS A 217 16.60 11.62 -1.44
C LYS A 217 17.86 11.35 -0.63
N GLU A 218 17.98 11.96 0.55
CA GLU A 218 19.11 11.76 1.43
C GLU A 218 19.28 10.30 1.85
N ARG A 219 18.19 9.60 2.21
CA ARG A 219 18.25 8.16 2.54
C ARG A 219 18.71 7.33 1.34
N MET A 220 18.27 7.67 0.14
CA MET A 220 18.71 6.97 -1.08
C MET A 220 20.22 7.12 -1.33
N GLU A 221 20.79 8.29 -1.01
CA GLU A 221 22.21 8.60 -1.20
C GLU A 221 23.07 7.98 -0.08
N GLN A 222 22.63 8.07 1.17
CA GLN A 222 23.39 7.61 2.33
C GLN A 222 23.29 6.11 2.56
N ASN A 223 22.17 5.47 2.21
CA ASN A 223 21.90 4.05 2.48
C ASN A 223 21.39 3.29 1.24
N PRO A 224 22.12 3.34 0.11
CA PRO A 224 21.66 2.74 -1.16
C PRO A 224 21.42 1.24 -1.04
N GLU A 225 22.24 0.51 -0.30
CA GLU A 225 22.09 -0.94 -0.11
C GLU A 225 20.83 -1.27 0.72
N GLN A 226 20.48 -0.49 1.72
CA GLN A 226 19.24 -0.67 2.46
C GLN A 226 18.02 -0.45 1.55
N VAL A 227 18.05 0.57 0.68
CA VAL A 227 17.01 0.81 -0.33
C VAL A 227 16.86 -0.39 -1.28
N ARG A 228 17.97 -0.98 -1.72
CA ARG A 228 17.93 -2.20 -2.56
C ARG A 228 17.29 -3.37 -1.82
N LYS A 229 17.66 -3.61 -0.58
CA LYS A 229 17.11 -4.68 0.27
C LYS A 229 15.60 -4.51 0.46
N ILE A 230 15.13 -3.28 0.76
CA ILE A 230 13.70 -2.96 0.88
C ILE A 230 12.96 -3.27 -0.42
N LEU A 231 13.47 -2.83 -1.56
CA LEU A 231 12.82 -3.05 -2.86
C LEU A 231 12.85 -4.52 -3.29
N LYS A 232 13.91 -5.28 -2.96
CA LYS A 232 13.94 -6.74 -3.17
C LYS A 232 12.87 -7.45 -2.36
N GLY A 233 12.77 -7.16 -1.06
CA GLY A 233 11.72 -7.69 -0.19
C GLY A 233 10.32 -7.33 -0.70
N PHE A 234 10.12 -6.08 -1.11
CA PHE A 234 8.89 -5.58 -1.71
C PHE A 234 8.48 -6.37 -2.97
N LEU A 235 9.39 -6.54 -3.94
CA LEU A 235 9.09 -7.25 -5.19
C LEU A 235 8.83 -8.74 -4.96
N ARG A 236 9.61 -9.39 -4.06
CA ARG A 236 9.34 -10.79 -3.67
C ARG A 236 7.95 -10.93 -3.06
N SER A 237 7.58 -10.01 -2.19
CA SER A 237 6.26 -10.00 -1.57
C SER A 237 5.14 -9.78 -2.58
N LEU A 238 5.29 -8.82 -3.49
CA LEU A 238 4.32 -8.54 -4.54
C LEU A 238 4.08 -9.78 -5.44
N ARG A 239 5.16 -10.49 -5.79
CA ARG A 239 5.09 -11.74 -6.57
C ARG A 239 4.43 -12.86 -5.79
N ALA A 240 4.81 -13.04 -4.53
CA ALA A 240 4.24 -14.07 -3.67
C ALA A 240 2.74 -13.87 -3.45
N VAL A 241 2.29 -12.63 -3.23
CA VAL A 241 0.85 -12.31 -3.10
C VAL A 241 0.08 -12.70 -4.37
N LYS A 242 0.69 -12.59 -5.55
CA LYS A 242 0.06 -13.02 -6.80
C LYS A 242 0.07 -14.55 -7.01
N ALA A 243 1.13 -15.23 -6.57
CA ALA A 243 1.37 -16.64 -6.85
C ALA A 243 0.79 -17.57 -5.77
N GLU A 244 0.83 -17.17 -4.50
CA GLU A 244 0.53 -18.01 -3.35
C GLU A 244 -0.91 -17.81 -2.85
N ARG A 245 -1.91 -17.95 -3.76
CA ARG A 245 -3.33 -17.62 -3.46
C ARG A 245 -3.82 -18.22 -2.14
N LYS A 246 -3.59 -19.51 -1.90
CA LYS A 246 -4.08 -20.19 -0.70
C LYS A 246 -3.56 -19.53 0.57
N ASP A 247 -2.24 -19.36 0.67
CA ASP A 247 -1.57 -18.76 1.84
C ASP A 247 -2.01 -17.31 2.05
N VAL A 248 -2.18 -16.54 0.97
CA VAL A 248 -2.62 -15.14 1.04
C VAL A 248 -4.07 -15.03 1.47
N VAL A 249 -4.96 -15.91 1.00
CA VAL A 249 -6.36 -15.95 1.46
C VAL A 249 -6.44 -16.29 2.95
N GLU A 250 -5.68 -17.30 3.41
CA GLU A 250 -5.59 -17.64 4.84
C GLU A 250 -5.03 -16.47 5.67
N PHE A 251 -4.00 -15.78 5.17
CA PHE A 251 -3.46 -14.58 5.79
C PHE A 251 -4.52 -13.48 5.90
N ILE A 252 -5.26 -13.18 4.82
CA ILE A 252 -6.32 -12.17 4.79
C ILE A 252 -7.43 -12.54 5.79
N ALA A 253 -7.88 -13.81 5.80
CA ALA A 253 -8.89 -14.29 6.73
C ALA A 253 -8.48 -14.01 8.18
N ARG A 254 -7.29 -14.44 8.55
CA ARG A 254 -6.74 -14.26 9.90
C ARG A 254 -6.52 -12.78 10.26
N LYS A 255 -5.86 -12.01 9.37
CA LYS A 255 -5.47 -10.62 9.63
C LYS A 255 -6.67 -9.68 9.75
N TYR A 256 -7.71 -9.90 8.96
CA TYR A 256 -8.87 -9.00 8.89
C TYR A 256 -10.15 -9.59 9.50
N GLY A 257 -10.08 -10.77 10.13
CA GLY A 257 -11.22 -11.42 10.77
C GLY A 257 -12.35 -11.74 9.79
N LEU A 258 -12.02 -12.34 8.64
CA LEU A 258 -12.97 -12.71 7.60
C LEU A 258 -13.15 -14.23 7.56
N ASP A 259 -14.36 -14.69 7.17
CA ASP A 259 -14.54 -16.06 6.73
C ASP A 259 -13.80 -16.34 5.41
N GLY A 260 -13.62 -17.62 5.09
CA GLY A 260 -12.83 -18.02 3.93
C GLY A 260 -13.38 -17.50 2.59
N ALA A 261 -14.70 -17.42 2.43
CA ALA A 261 -15.32 -16.92 1.20
C ALA A 261 -15.11 -15.40 1.05
N SER A 262 -15.31 -14.66 2.13
CA SER A 262 -15.06 -13.20 2.18
C SER A 262 -13.58 -12.87 1.99
N ALA A 263 -12.68 -13.69 2.54
CA ALA A 263 -11.25 -13.52 2.35
C ALA A 263 -10.82 -13.80 0.91
N ASP A 264 -11.36 -14.83 0.27
CA ASP A 264 -11.09 -15.15 -1.13
C ASP A 264 -11.62 -14.05 -2.08
N GLU A 265 -12.80 -13.53 -1.82
CA GLU A 265 -13.33 -12.40 -2.57
C GLU A 265 -12.46 -11.14 -2.39
N THR A 266 -12.04 -10.86 -1.15
CA THR A 266 -11.13 -9.75 -0.83
C THR A 266 -9.81 -9.90 -1.59
N TYR A 267 -9.25 -11.10 -1.63
CA TYR A 267 -8.05 -11.40 -2.41
C TYR A 267 -8.23 -11.14 -3.91
N LYS A 268 -9.36 -11.57 -4.49
CA LYS A 268 -9.67 -11.33 -5.91
C LYS A 268 -9.74 -9.84 -6.24
N ILE A 269 -10.36 -9.05 -5.35
CA ILE A 269 -10.41 -7.59 -5.51
C ILE A 269 -9.00 -6.98 -5.42
N LEU A 270 -8.21 -7.40 -4.44
CA LEU A 270 -6.83 -6.96 -4.30
C LEU A 270 -6.01 -7.30 -5.55
N LEU A 271 -6.08 -8.53 -6.02
CA LEU A 271 -5.31 -9.02 -7.17
C LEU A 271 -5.54 -8.19 -8.44
N GLN A 272 -6.78 -7.73 -8.71
CA GLN A 272 -7.11 -6.89 -9.85
C GLN A 272 -6.43 -5.51 -9.80
N THR A 273 -6.06 -5.05 -8.61
CA THR A 273 -5.47 -3.72 -8.40
C THR A 273 -3.94 -3.75 -8.30
N LEU A 274 -3.33 -4.95 -8.16
CA LEU A 274 -1.88 -5.06 -8.01
C LEU A 274 -1.14 -4.67 -9.30
N SER A 275 -0.04 -3.97 -9.12
CA SER A 275 0.97 -3.72 -10.17
C SER A 275 1.64 -5.04 -10.58
N ASP A 276 2.13 -5.10 -11.82
CA ASP A 276 2.78 -6.31 -12.32
C ASP A 276 4.26 -6.39 -11.93
N ASP A 277 4.93 -5.28 -11.86
CA ASP A 277 6.38 -5.16 -11.67
C ASP A 277 6.81 -4.15 -10.60
N GLY A 278 5.87 -3.63 -9.82
CA GLY A 278 6.16 -2.60 -8.82
C GLY A 278 6.14 -1.18 -9.39
N THR A 279 5.64 -1.00 -10.63
CA THR A 279 5.50 0.31 -11.27
C THR A 279 4.06 0.56 -11.75
N VAL A 280 3.77 1.77 -12.14
CA VAL A 280 2.53 2.15 -12.85
C VAL A 280 2.88 2.98 -14.08
N PRO A 281 1.98 3.04 -15.11
CA PRO A 281 2.24 3.82 -16.32
C PRO A 281 2.46 5.31 -16.04
N ASP A 282 3.30 5.95 -16.85
CA ASP A 282 3.59 7.38 -16.74
C ASP A 282 2.34 8.26 -16.94
N THR A 283 1.35 7.79 -17.71
CA THR A 283 0.05 8.47 -17.87
C THR A 283 -0.69 8.57 -16.52
N VAL A 284 -0.69 7.50 -15.75
CA VAL A 284 -1.30 7.46 -14.40
C VAL A 284 -0.54 8.36 -13.41
N LEU A 285 0.80 8.37 -13.51
CA LEU A 285 1.64 9.26 -12.69
C LEU A 285 1.42 10.74 -13.04
N LYS A 286 1.23 11.04 -14.31
CA LYS A 286 0.94 12.41 -14.78
C LYS A 286 -0.40 12.89 -14.22
N GLU A 287 -1.45 12.08 -14.32
CA GLU A 287 -2.76 12.39 -13.74
C GLU A 287 -2.67 12.63 -12.23
N LEU A 288 -1.95 11.75 -11.51
CA LEU A 288 -1.71 11.90 -10.07
C LEU A 288 -0.97 13.20 -9.75
N LEU A 289 0.07 13.54 -10.53
CA LEU A 289 0.86 14.75 -10.37
C LEU A 289 0.01 16.00 -10.60
N ASP A 290 -0.70 16.07 -11.72
CA ASP A 290 -1.54 17.21 -12.09
C ASP A 290 -2.63 17.44 -11.05
N GLN A 291 -3.33 16.39 -10.61
CA GLN A 291 -4.32 16.48 -9.53
C GLN A 291 -3.69 16.94 -8.21
N THR A 292 -2.52 16.39 -7.84
CA THR A 292 -1.86 16.76 -6.58
C THR A 292 -1.38 18.20 -6.60
N LYS A 293 -0.88 18.69 -7.75
CA LYS A 293 -0.52 20.11 -7.94
C LYS A 293 -1.74 21.01 -7.75
N GLN A 294 -2.87 20.66 -8.35
CA GLN A 294 -4.12 21.41 -8.22
C GLN A 294 -4.59 21.46 -6.77
N GLU A 295 -4.64 20.32 -6.08
CA GLU A 295 -5.04 20.23 -4.67
C GLU A 295 -4.10 21.02 -3.72
N ALA A 296 -2.80 21.02 -4.03
CA ALA A 296 -1.79 21.73 -3.25
C ALA A 296 -1.63 23.22 -3.61
N GLY A 297 -2.31 23.70 -4.66
CA GLY A 297 -2.17 25.08 -5.18
C GLY A 297 -0.79 25.37 -5.78
N VAL A 298 -0.06 24.35 -6.26
CA VAL A 298 1.30 24.46 -6.78
C VAL A 298 1.28 24.69 -8.28
N LYS A 299 1.82 25.83 -8.73
CA LYS A 299 1.85 26.25 -10.15
C LYS A 299 3.16 25.91 -10.86
N ARG A 300 4.25 25.63 -10.13
CA ARG A 300 5.56 25.34 -10.72
C ARG A 300 5.51 24.09 -11.61
N GLU A 301 6.34 24.07 -12.65
CA GLU A 301 6.55 22.88 -13.46
C GLU A 301 7.27 21.78 -12.66
N LEU A 302 6.80 20.56 -12.78
CA LEU A 302 7.34 19.38 -12.12
C LEU A 302 7.29 18.21 -13.11
N ALA A 303 8.42 17.56 -13.30
CA ALA A 303 8.48 16.33 -14.07
C ALA A 303 8.21 15.10 -13.15
N ILE A 304 7.68 14.01 -13.71
CA ILE A 304 7.48 12.75 -12.98
C ILE A 304 8.77 12.31 -12.28
N LYS A 305 9.92 12.41 -12.97
CA LYS A 305 11.23 12.05 -12.42
C LYS A 305 11.66 12.85 -11.18
N ASP A 306 11.07 14.02 -10.96
CA ASP A 306 11.37 14.82 -9.77
C ASP A 306 10.75 14.21 -8.50
N ILE A 307 9.72 13.35 -8.66
CA ILE A 307 8.88 12.78 -7.61
C ILE A 307 9.01 11.25 -7.54
N VAL A 308 9.06 10.59 -8.68
CA VAL A 308 9.10 9.12 -8.81
C VAL A 308 10.41 8.69 -9.44
N ASP A 309 11.04 7.67 -8.86
CA ASP A 309 12.25 7.04 -9.40
C ASP A 309 12.09 5.51 -9.43
N TYR A 310 11.70 4.98 -10.58
CA TYR A 310 11.56 3.55 -10.80
C TYR A 310 12.84 2.86 -11.28
N THR A 311 13.95 3.56 -11.39
CA THR A 311 15.22 2.99 -11.86
C THR A 311 15.61 1.78 -11.04
N TRP A 312 15.54 1.91 -9.70
CA TRP A 312 15.91 0.88 -8.75
C TRP A 312 15.00 -0.35 -8.82
N VAL A 313 13.68 -0.16 -8.76
CA VAL A 313 12.73 -1.26 -8.79
C VAL A 313 12.78 -2.02 -10.11
N ARG A 314 12.96 -1.32 -11.24
CA ARG A 314 13.11 -1.94 -12.57
C ARG A 314 14.41 -2.74 -12.69
N GLN A 315 15.53 -2.24 -12.16
CA GLN A 315 16.79 -2.97 -12.13
C GLN A 315 16.67 -4.24 -11.29
N ILE A 316 16.14 -4.12 -10.06
CA ILE A 316 15.96 -5.24 -9.14
C ILE A 316 14.97 -6.26 -9.71
N ALA A 317 13.90 -5.83 -10.37
CA ALA A 317 12.96 -6.74 -11.02
C ALA A 317 13.62 -7.64 -12.07
N LYS A 318 14.63 -7.12 -12.80
CA LYS A 318 15.45 -7.91 -13.74
C LYS A 318 16.39 -8.88 -13.02
N GLU A 319 16.96 -8.48 -11.87
CA GLU A 319 17.88 -9.32 -11.09
C GLU A 319 17.16 -10.53 -10.46
N ILE A 320 15.96 -10.33 -9.90
CA ILE A 320 15.19 -11.38 -9.19
C ILE A 320 14.15 -12.08 -10.06
N GLY A 321 13.99 -11.66 -11.30
CA GLY A 321 12.87 -12.02 -12.17
C GLY A 321 13.15 -13.18 -13.12
N ARG A 322 14.26 -13.83 -12.93
CA ARG A 322 14.60 -15.02 -13.73
C ARG A 322 14.66 -16.27 -12.90
#